data_c4d8c36891e54cb7a71b7482de04f1c3
#
_entry.id   c4d8c36891e54cb7a71b7482de04f1c3
#
_cell.length_a   1.000
_cell.length_b   1.000
_cell.length_c   1.000
_cell.angle_alpha   90.00
_cell.angle_beta   90.00
_cell.angle_gamma   90.00
#
_symmetry.space_group_name_H-M   'P 1'
#
loop_
_entity.id
_entity.type
_entity.pdbx_description
1 polymer ?
#
loop_
_entity_poly.entity_id
_entity_poly.type
_entity_poly.pdbx_seq_one_letter_code
_entity_poly.pdbx_strand_id
1 'polypeptide(L)'
;YEIYLKKQPIPTKLRGVELKWRRAGMKIALCGIGTVGGGVVKVLAENQAQFQAKYKEDLVISHVLTRDPDKVDRLGLESAVFTDRVEDIYEADIDLVVEVMGGVDFAYQVIRQSLSQGRHVVTANKDLLALHIDELQALANEKGVSLLYEASVAGGIPIINGVQVGLAANQISGVMGILNGTTNYMLSHMTQDGWTYDHALSVAQEKGYAEADPTNDVGGFDAARKITLLSRLAYDTRVDFHQVSVKGIDTVDASDIAIAAQAGYTMKLLGKSTKTAAGIQVGVEPVLLPNAHPLSGVSEA
;
A
#
# COMPACT_ATOMS: atom_id res chain seq x y z
N TYR A 1 22.05 32.26 -6.66
CA TYR A 1 20.65 32.32 -7.15
C TYR A 1 19.78 31.90 -5.96
N GLU A 2 19.27 32.89 -5.22
CA GLU A 2 18.24 32.69 -4.19
C GLU A 2 16.89 32.50 -4.89
N ILE A 3 16.32 31.30 -4.81
CA ILE A 3 14.95 31.05 -5.25
C ILE A 3 14.03 31.47 -4.12
N TYR A 4 13.43 32.65 -4.21
CA TYR A 4 12.33 33.08 -3.36
C TYR A 4 11.09 32.25 -3.71
N LEU A 5 10.89 31.11 -3.04
CA LEU A 5 9.60 30.44 -3.01
C LEU A 5 8.64 31.27 -2.17
N LYS A 6 7.86 32.13 -2.81
CA LYS A 6 6.66 32.69 -2.18
C LYS A 6 5.80 31.52 -1.72
N LYS A 7 5.61 31.40 -0.39
CA LYS A 7 4.67 30.46 0.19
C LYS A 7 3.27 30.77 -0.35
N GLN A 8 2.89 30.14 -1.44
CA GLN A 8 1.48 30.07 -1.81
C GLN A 8 0.81 29.03 -0.91
N PRO A 9 -0.38 29.33 -0.37
CA PRO A 9 -1.13 28.34 0.38
C PRO A 9 -1.40 27.13 -0.55
N ILE A 10 -1.13 25.94 -0.03
CA ILE A 10 -1.44 24.68 -0.73
C ILE A 10 -2.94 24.69 -1.01
N PRO A 11 -3.40 24.37 -2.24
CA PRO A 11 -4.82 24.35 -2.53
C PRO A 11 -5.52 23.34 -1.59
N THR A 12 -6.48 23.82 -0.83
CA THR A 12 -7.34 23.02 0.06
C THR A 12 -8.32 22.13 -0.73
N LYS A 13 -8.14 22.00 -2.04
CA LYS A 13 -8.98 21.21 -2.95
C LYS A 13 -8.17 20.17 -3.67
N LEU A 14 -8.14 18.96 -3.14
CA LEU A 14 -7.88 17.77 -3.93
C LEU A 14 -9.20 17.34 -4.58
N ARG A 15 -9.32 17.51 -5.92
CA ARG A 15 -10.49 17.15 -6.74
C ARG A 15 -11.85 17.72 -6.28
N GLY A 16 -11.91 19.02 -5.95
CA GLY A 16 -13.21 19.69 -5.72
C GLY A 16 -13.93 19.36 -4.41
N VAL A 17 -13.31 18.55 -3.55
CA VAL A 17 -13.83 18.25 -2.22
C VAL A 17 -13.26 19.29 -1.26
N GLU A 18 -14.08 20.22 -0.79
CA GLU A 18 -13.81 21.02 0.39
C GLU A 18 -13.89 20.10 1.58
N LEU A 19 -12.75 19.74 2.16
CA LEU A 19 -12.72 19.10 3.48
C LEU A 19 -13.21 20.15 4.49
N LYS A 20 -14.48 20.13 4.81
CA LYS A 20 -15.05 20.95 5.90
C LYS A 20 -14.65 20.33 7.23
N TRP A 21 -13.45 20.71 7.70
CA TRP A 21 -12.98 20.33 9.01
C TRP A 21 -13.83 21.05 10.08
N ARG A 22 -14.37 20.32 11.03
CA ARG A 22 -15.05 20.90 12.18
C ARG A 22 -14.00 21.51 13.12
N ARG A 23 -14.32 22.62 13.78
CA ARG A 23 -13.43 23.41 14.64
C ARG A 23 -12.81 22.68 15.86
N ALA A 24 -13.11 21.42 16.10
CA ALA A 24 -12.71 20.65 17.29
C ALA A 24 -11.62 19.58 17.03
N GLY A 25 -10.97 19.61 15.87
CA GLY A 25 -10.03 18.57 15.44
C GLY A 25 -10.74 17.40 14.74
N MET A 26 -9.99 16.67 13.89
CA MET A 26 -10.46 15.48 13.19
C MET A 26 -10.45 14.27 14.13
N LYS A 27 -11.61 13.66 14.34
CA LYS A 27 -11.76 12.45 15.14
C LYS A 27 -11.51 11.22 14.30
N ILE A 28 -10.53 10.42 14.71
CA ILE A 28 -10.07 9.23 14.01
C ILE A 28 -10.52 7.98 14.79
N ALA A 29 -11.14 7.02 14.08
CA ALA A 29 -11.21 5.66 14.56
C ALA A 29 -10.08 4.84 13.95
N LEU A 30 -9.24 4.26 14.79
CA LEU A 30 -8.17 3.35 14.39
C LEU A 30 -8.64 1.90 14.53
N CYS A 31 -8.85 1.22 13.39
CA CYS A 31 -9.25 -0.16 13.32
C CYS A 31 -8.03 -1.05 13.09
N GLY A 32 -7.56 -1.71 14.14
CA GLY A 32 -6.33 -2.50 14.16
C GLY A 32 -5.13 -1.73 14.74
N ILE A 33 -4.48 -2.32 15.75
CA ILE A 33 -3.28 -1.79 16.42
C ILE A 33 -2.09 -2.77 16.37
N GLY A 34 -1.97 -3.47 15.24
CA GLY A 34 -0.78 -4.26 14.89
C GLY A 34 0.42 -3.36 14.58
N THR A 35 1.38 -3.88 13.82
CA THR A 35 2.59 -3.13 13.41
C THR A 35 2.23 -1.82 12.71
N VAL A 36 1.33 -1.86 11.72
CA VAL A 36 0.93 -0.68 10.95
C VAL A 36 0.15 0.32 11.82
N GLY A 37 -0.84 -0.15 12.59
CA GLY A 37 -1.61 0.72 13.48
C GLY A 37 -0.76 1.37 14.56
N GLY A 38 0.19 0.64 15.18
CA GLY A 38 1.17 1.22 16.09
C GLY A 38 2.06 2.28 15.43
N GLY A 39 2.42 2.07 14.16
CA GLY A 39 3.12 3.07 13.35
C GLY A 39 2.29 4.35 13.15
N VAL A 40 0.99 4.22 12.89
CA VAL A 40 0.07 5.38 12.78
C VAL A 40 0.05 6.19 14.08
N VAL A 41 -0.10 5.52 15.23
CA VAL A 41 -0.08 6.19 16.55
C VAL A 41 1.21 6.96 16.75
N LYS A 42 2.36 6.31 16.49
CA LYS A 42 3.68 6.92 16.63
C LYS A 42 3.84 8.16 15.73
N VAL A 43 3.50 8.05 14.46
CA VAL A 43 3.59 9.17 13.50
C VAL A 43 2.71 10.35 13.92
N LEU A 44 1.49 10.09 14.37
CA LEU A 44 0.59 11.15 14.84
C LEU A 44 1.15 11.83 16.09
N ALA A 45 1.66 11.08 17.06
CA ALA A 45 2.22 11.63 18.29
C ALA A 45 3.50 12.46 18.01
N GLU A 46 4.42 11.96 17.20
CA GLU A 46 5.70 12.63 16.91
C GLU A 46 5.53 13.88 16.03
N ASN A 47 4.50 13.94 15.20
CA ASN A 47 4.33 15.02 14.22
C ASN A 47 3.13 15.96 14.50
N GLN A 48 2.49 15.86 15.66
CA GLN A 48 1.31 16.65 16.01
C GLN A 48 1.53 18.17 15.81
N ALA A 49 2.66 18.69 16.29
CA ALA A 49 2.99 20.10 16.13
C ALA A 49 3.13 20.53 14.65
N GLN A 50 3.68 19.64 13.79
CA GLN A 50 3.76 19.89 12.36
C GLN A 50 2.39 19.89 11.69
N PHE A 51 1.54 18.94 12.06
CA PHE A 51 0.17 18.85 11.52
C PHE A 51 -0.62 20.09 11.91
N GLN A 52 -0.56 20.49 13.18
CA GLN A 52 -1.21 21.70 13.66
C GLN A 52 -0.68 22.95 12.94
N ALA A 53 0.63 23.07 12.75
CA ALA A 53 1.22 24.21 12.04
C ALA A 53 0.78 24.28 10.57
N LYS A 54 0.70 23.11 9.90
CA LYS A 54 0.42 23.00 8.47
C LYS A 54 -1.06 23.04 8.14
N TYR A 55 -1.88 22.30 8.89
CA TYR A 55 -3.29 22.10 8.59
C TYR A 55 -4.23 22.87 9.51
N LYS A 56 -3.70 23.47 10.60
CA LYS A 56 -4.46 24.22 11.62
C LYS A 56 -5.51 23.39 12.34
N GLU A 57 -5.27 22.08 12.42
CA GLU A 57 -6.18 21.11 13.02
C GLU A 57 -5.42 20.05 13.81
N ASP A 58 -6.07 19.54 14.85
CA ASP A 58 -5.59 18.39 15.61
C ASP A 58 -6.13 17.10 15.00
N LEU A 59 -5.28 16.10 14.88
CA LEU A 59 -5.66 14.75 14.50
C LEU A 59 -5.72 13.90 15.77
N VAL A 60 -6.93 13.49 16.18
CA VAL A 60 -7.14 12.82 17.46
C VAL A 60 -7.67 11.41 17.24
N ILE A 61 -6.93 10.40 17.69
CA ILE A 61 -7.45 9.04 17.76
C ILE A 61 -8.45 9.02 18.92
N SER A 62 -9.74 9.04 18.61
CA SER A 62 -10.83 9.06 19.57
C SER A 62 -11.38 7.68 19.89
N HIS A 63 -11.26 6.74 18.95
CA HIS A 63 -11.74 5.37 19.09
C HIS A 63 -10.72 4.38 18.55
N VAL A 64 -10.64 3.22 19.19
CA VAL A 64 -9.76 2.12 18.80
C VAL A 64 -10.56 0.82 18.76
N LEU A 65 -10.63 0.20 17.57
CA LEU A 65 -11.19 -1.14 17.40
C LEU A 65 -10.07 -2.17 17.47
N THR A 66 -10.03 -2.97 18.52
CA THR A 66 -9.03 -4.03 18.71
C THR A 66 -9.53 -5.10 19.68
N ARG A 67 -8.96 -6.31 19.58
CA ARG A 67 -9.17 -7.41 20.51
C ARG A 67 -8.11 -7.49 21.60
N ASP A 68 -7.13 -6.58 21.59
CA ASP A 68 -5.99 -6.57 22.52
C ASP A 68 -5.97 -5.24 23.28
N PRO A 69 -6.67 -5.17 24.45
CA PRO A 69 -6.74 -3.96 25.25
C PRO A 69 -5.37 -3.55 25.81
N ASP A 70 -4.48 -4.50 26.12
CA ASP A 70 -3.17 -4.21 26.69
C ASP A 70 -2.27 -3.43 25.72
N LYS A 71 -2.54 -3.51 24.43
CA LYS A 71 -1.84 -2.68 23.43
C LYS A 71 -2.28 -1.23 23.43
N VAL A 72 -3.51 -0.94 23.81
CA VAL A 72 -4.04 0.43 23.88
C VAL A 72 -3.21 1.24 24.88
N ASP A 73 -3.01 0.70 26.07
CA ASP A 73 -2.23 1.34 27.13
C ASP A 73 -0.74 1.48 26.74
N ARG A 74 -0.15 0.41 26.17
CA ARG A 74 1.24 0.45 25.71
C ARG A 74 1.52 1.48 24.61
N LEU A 75 0.50 1.90 23.87
CA LEU A 75 0.61 2.90 22.81
C LEU A 75 0.23 4.32 23.28
N GLY A 76 -0.07 4.53 24.55
CA GLY A 76 -0.44 5.84 25.10
C GLY A 76 -1.79 6.34 24.60
N LEU A 77 -2.74 5.42 24.38
CA LEU A 77 -4.09 5.73 23.85
C LEU A 77 -5.19 5.69 24.93
N GLU A 78 -4.84 5.88 26.20
CA GLU A 78 -5.76 5.78 27.33
C GLU A 78 -6.93 6.79 27.25
N SER A 79 -6.77 7.87 26.49
CA SER A 79 -7.85 8.83 26.24
C SER A 79 -8.82 8.42 25.14
N ALA A 80 -8.50 7.40 24.36
CA ALA A 80 -9.36 6.89 23.31
C ALA A 80 -10.37 5.89 23.88
N VAL A 81 -11.58 5.85 23.30
CA VAL A 81 -12.56 4.81 23.61
C VAL A 81 -12.11 3.51 22.94
N PHE A 82 -11.80 2.52 23.74
CA PHE A 82 -11.48 1.17 23.28
C PHE A 82 -12.75 0.33 23.12
N THR A 83 -12.81 -0.46 22.06
CA THR A 83 -13.88 -1.46 21.83
C THR A 83 -13.37 -2.63 20.98
N ASP A 84 -13.98 -3.79 21.19
CA ASP A 84 -13.87 -4.96 20.31
C ASP A 84 -15.11 -5.16 19.41
N ARG A 85 -16.10 -4.26 19.53
CA ARG A 85 -17.36 -4.25 18.79
C ARG A 85 -17.35 -3.19 17.71
N VAL A 86 -17.54 -3.59 16.48
CA VAL A 86 -17.55 -2.67 15.35
C VAL A 86 -18.74 -1.71 15.35
N GLU A 87 -19.87 -2.13 15.96
CA GLU A 87 -21.06 -1.31 16.10
C GLU A 87 -20.77 0.00 16.83
N ASP A 88 -19.93 -0.05 17.86
CA ASP A 88 -19.54 1.14 18.63
C ASP A 88 -18.79 2.16 17.74
N ILE A 89 -18.01 1.69 16.75
CA ILE A 89 -17.39 2.56 15.74
C ILE A 89 -18.44 3.17 14.82
N TYR A 90 -19.46 2.40 14.41
CA TYR A 90 -20.51 2.89 13.52
C TYR A 90 -21.41 3.94 14.18
N GLU A 91 -21.63 3.84 15.49
CA GLU A 91 -22.47 4.76 16.28
C GLU A 91 -21.71 6.00 16.74
N ALA A 92 -20.38 5.96 16.76
CA ALA A 92 -19.54 7.06 17.23
C ALA A 92 -19.51 8.26 16.28
N ASP A 93 -19.25 9.46 16.82
CA ASP A 93 -19.01 10.70 16.05
C ASP A 93 -17.55 10.72 15.56
N ILE A 94 -17.31 10.21 14.36
CA ILE A 94 -16.01 10.00 13.74
C ILE A 94 -15.97 10.62 12.35
N ASP A 95 -14.89 11.29 12.02
CA ASP A 95 -14.67 11.93 10.72
C ASP A 95 -13.88 11.04 9.76
N LEU A 96 -12.93 10.24 10.30
CA LEU A 96 -12.00 9.42 9.55
C LEU A 96 -11.84 8.04 10.19
N VAL A 97 -11.92 6.99 9.38
CA VAL A 97 -11.57 5.62 9.77
C VAL A 97 -10.24 5.23 9.15
N VAL A 98 -9.30 4.77 9.98
CA VAL A 98 -8.04 4.17 9.53
C VAL A 98 -8.15 2.67 9.72
N GLU A 99 -8.27 1.94 8.62
CA GLU A 99 -8.40 0.47 8.60
C GLU A 99 -7.04 -0.16 8.30
N VAL A 100 -6.51 -0.90 9.27
CA VAL A 100 -5.22 -1.61 9.19
C VAL A 100 -5.27 -2.95 9.94
N MET A 101 -6.44 -3.62 9.86
CA MET A 101 -6.67 -4.90 10.54
C MET A 101 -6.15 -6.10 9.76
N GLY A 102 -6.09 -5.98 8.42
CA GLY A 102 -5.86 -7.11 7.52
C GLY A 102 -7.11 -7.99 7.30
N GLY A 103 -6.96 -9.00 6.45
CA GLY A 103 -8.09 -9.80 5.98
C GLY A 103 -8.99 -9.02 5.00
N VAL A 104 -10.00 -9.68 4.42
CA VAL A 104 -10.84 -9.07 3.39
C VAL A 104 -12.26 -8.79 3.91
N ASP A 105 -12.99 -9.82 4.33
CA ASP A 105 -14.43 -9.72 4.53
C ASP A 105 -14.83 -8.73 5.63
N PHE A 106 -14.19 -8.81 6.79
CA PHE A 106 -14.51 -7.90 7.90
C PHE A 106 -14.04 -6.47 7.63
N ALA A 107 -12.84 -6.32 7.10
CA ALA A 107 -12.30 -5.01 6.72
C ALA A 107 -13.16 -4.34 5.63
N TYR A 108 -13.67 -5.13 4.66
CA TYR A 108 -14.59 -4.63 3.64
C TYR A 108 -15.89 -4.08 4.26
N GLN A 109 -16.49 -4.80 5.21
CA GLN A 109 -17.68 -4.31 5.89
C GLN A 109 -17.42 -2.99 6.63
N VAL A 110 -16.30 -2.89 7.34
CA VAL A 110 -15.91 -1.68 8.07
C VAL A 110 -15.72 -0.49 7.11
N ILE A 111 -14.97 -0.66 6.03
CA ILE A 111 -14.73 0.39 5.05
C ILE A 111 -16.04 0.81 4.38
N ARG A 112 -16.80 -0.16 3.87
CA ARG A 112 -18.06 0.10 3.16
C ARG A 112 -19.07 0.84 4.03
N GLN A 113 -19.25 0.39 5.30
CA GLN A 113 -20.15 1.04 6.24
C GLN A 113 -19.69 2.46 6.57
N SER A 114 -18.39 2.66 6.80
CA SER A 114 -17.82 3.98 7.08
C SER A 114 -18.03 4.96 5.93
N LEU A 115 -17.74 4.54 4.70
CA LEU A 115 -17.99 5.36 3.51
C LEU A 115 -19.48 5.68 3.34
N SER A 116 -20.38 4.70 3.57
CA SER A 116 -21.83 4.90 3.46
C SER A 116 -22.37 5.93 4.45
N GLN A 117 -21.72 6.06 5.59
CA GLN A 117 -22.02 7.06 6.63
C GLN A 117 -21.38 8.43 6.37
N GLY A 118 -20.70 8.61 5.22
CA GLY A 118 -20.07 9.89 4.88
C GLY A 118 -18.76 10.15 5.64
N ARG A 119 -18.04 9.09 6.05
CA ARG A 119 -16.73 9.18 6.69
C ARG A 119 -15.62 8.94 5.70
N HIS A 120 -14.52 9.68 5.87
CA HIS A 120 -13.31 9.40 5.11
C HIS A 120 -12.69 8.07 5.56
N VAL A 121 -11.99 7.38 4.67
CA VAL A 121 -11.30 6.12 4.99
C VAL A 121 -9.87 6.16 4.48
N VAL A 122 -8.93 5.71 5.32
CA VAL A 122 -7.56 5.38 4.96
C VAL A 122 -7.35 3.89 5.19
N THR A 123 -6.83 3.17 4.21
CA THR A 123 -6.51 1.74 4.36
C THR A 123 -5.16 1.39 3.75
N ALA A 124 -4.49 0.39 4.32
CA ALA A 124 -3.30 -0.25 3.75
C ALA A 124 -3.62 -1.64 3.15
N ASN A 125 -4.89 -2.04 3.10
CA ASN A 125 -5.33 -3.38 2.79
C ASN A 125 -5.38 -3.65 1.28
N LYS A 126 -4.24 -4.00 0.71
CA LYS A 126 -4.11 -4.29 -0.73
C LYS A 126 -4.97 -5.45 -1.20
N ASP A 127 -5.16 -6.47 -0.33
CA ASP A 127 -5.92 -7.68 -0.66
C ASP A 127 -7.39 -7.35 -0.88
N LEU A 128 -7.97 -6.56 0.00
CA LEU A 128 -9.31 -6.03 -0.10
C LEU A 128 -9.46 -5.11 -1.31
N LEU A 129 -8.53 -4.17 -1.49
CA LEU A 129 -8.60 -3.19 -2.58
C LEU A 129 -8.48 -3.85 -3.96
N ALA A 130 -7.66 -4.90 -4.11
CA ALA A 130 -7.54 -5.63 -5.38
C ALA A 130 -8.89 -6.22 -5.84
N LEU A 131 -9.78 -6.54 -4.90
CA LEU A 131 -11.10 -7.14 -5.16
C LEU A 131 -12.22 -6.08 -5.25
N HIS A 132 -12.20 -5.07 -4.38
CA HIS A 132 -13.37 -4.22 -4.10
C HIS A 132 -13.16 -2.72 -4.37
N ILE A 133 -12.00 -2.30 -4.89
CA ILE A 133 -11.69 -0.86 -5.03
C ILE A 133 -12.71 -0.10 -5.88
N ASP A 134 -13.24 -0.70 -6.95
CA ASP A 134 -14.19 0.00 -7.84
C ASP A 134 -15.47 0.36 -7.12
N GLU A 135 -16.06 -0.59 -6.38
CA GLU A 135 -17.27 -0.38 -5.59
C GLU A 135 -17.04 0.64 -4.49
N LEU A 136 -15.94 0.48 -3.74
CA LEU A 136 -15.63 1.37 -2.61
C LEU A 136 -15.31 2.79 -3.07
N GLN A 137 -14.60 2.96 -4.19
CA GLN A 137 -14.32 4.27 -4.77
C GLN A 137 -15.60 4.93 -5.31
N ALA A 138 -16.49 4.16 -5.96
CA ALA A 138 -17.78 4.67 -6.41
C ALA A 138 -18.62 5.15 -5.22
N LEU A 139 -18.68 4.39 -4.14
CA LEU A 139 -19.39 4.76 -2.91
C LEU A 139 -18.77 6.00 -2.25
N ALA A 140 -17.44 6.09 -2.17
CA ALA A 140 -16.75 7.28 -1.65
C ALA A 140 -17.11 8.53 -2.48
N ASN A 141 -17.10 8.42 -3.80
CA ASN A 141 -17.48 9.51 -4.71
C ASN A 141 -18.95 9.92 -4.52
N GLU A 142 -19.88 8.95 -4.42
CA GLU A 142 -21.30 9.19 -4.16
C GLU A 142 -21.54 9.97 -2.85
N LYS A 143 -20.81 9.58 -1.81
CA LYS A 143 -20.92 10.21 -0.47
C LYS A 143 -20.09 11.48 -0.31
N GLY A 144 -19.28 11.86 -1.31
CA GLY A 144 -18.44 13.05 -1.26
C GLY A 144 -17.29 12.94 -0.24
N VAL A 145 -16.82 11.72 0.04
CA VAL A 145 -15.71 11.43 0.96
C VAL A 145 -14.54 10.79 0.22
N SER A 146 -13.41 10.67 0.92
CA SER A 146 -12.18 10.13 0.35
C SER A 146 -11.95 8.70 0.81
N LEU A 147 -11.54 7.83 -0.13
CA LEU A 147 -10.88 6.56 0.13
C LEU A 147 -9.40 6.73 -0.25
N LEU A 148 -8.51 6.68 0.75
CA LEU A 148 -7.07 6.86 0.60
C LEU A 148 -6.34 5.55 0.91
N TYR A 149 -5.37 5.18 0.07
CA TYR A 149 -4.73 3.87 0.16
C TYR A 149 -3.26 3.86 -0.26
N GLU A 150 -2.54 4.97 -0.03
CA GLU A 150 -1.11 5.10 -0.38
C GLU A 150 -0.27 3.94 0.16
N ALA A 151 -0.51 3.55 1.41
CA ALA A 151 0.26 2.49 2.08
C ALA A 151 -0.04 1.06 1.58
N SER A 152 -0.98 0.88 0.64
CA SER A 152 -1.29 -0.43 0.05
C SER A 152 -0.25 -0.90 -0.97
N VAL A 153 0.53 0.03 -1.54
CA VAL A 153 1.54 -0.28 -2.57
C VAL A 153 2.83 0.49 -2.28
N ALA A 154 3.97 -0.17 -2.51
CA ALA A 154 5.32 0.42 -2.47
C ALA A 154 5.76 1.02 -1.12
N GLY A 155 5.15 0.60 -0.02
CA GLY A 155 5.56 1.00 1.33
C GLY A 155 5.61 2.52 1.53
N GLY A 156 6.79 3.09 1.78
CA GLY A 156 6.97 4.53 1.99
C GLY A 156 7.11 5.37 0.72
N ILE A 157 7.06 4.76 -0.48
CA ILE A 157 7.16 5.47 -1.75
C ILE A 157 5.77 5.99 -2.16
N PRO A 158 5.58 7.33 -2.34
CA PRO A 158 4.26 7.91 -2.62
C PRO A 158 3.87 7.71 -4.10
N ILE A 159 3.74 6.47 -4.55
CA ILE A 159 3.48 6.14 -5.96
C ILE A 159 2.03 6.43 -6.38
N ILE A 160 1.06 6.20 -5.49
CA ILE A 160 -0.35 6.44 -5.79
C ILE A 160 -0.60 7.93 -5.99
N ASN A 161 -0.15 8.78 -5.05
CA ASN A 161 -0.20 10.23 -5.20
C ASN A 161 0.64 10.70 -6.41
N GLY A 162 1.79 10.09 -6.64
CA GLY A 162 2.62 10.36 -7.81
C GLY A 162 1.84 10.19 -9.11
N VAL A 163 1.12 9.09 -9.25
CA VAL A 163 0.29 8.80 -10.44
C VAL A 163 -0.97 9.67 -10.49
N GLN A 164 -1.72 9.75 -9.39
CA GLN A 164 -3.02 10.45 -9.35
C GLN A 164 -2.91 11.96 -9.48
N VAL A 165 -1.88 12.55 -8.90
CA VAL A 165 -1.70 14.01 -8.82
C VAL A 165 -0.56 14.47 -9.72
N GLY A 166 0.62 13.88 -9.55
CA GLY A 166 1.83 14.29 -10.29
C GLY A 166 1.74 14.02 -11.77
N LEU A 167 1.18 12.89 -12.17
CA LEU A 167 1.06 12.45 -13.55
C LEU A 167 -0.39 12.55 -14.10
N ALA A 168 -1.27 13.29 -13.45
CA ALA A 168 -2.69 13.38 -13.81
C ALA A 168 -2.95 13.82 -15.27
N ALA A 169 -2.04 14.60 -15.85
CA ALA A 169 -2.15 15.07 -17.23
C ALA A 169 -1.39 14.17 -18.24
N ASN A 170 -0.73 13.10 -17.76
CA ASN A 170 0.06 12.24 -18.61
C ASN A 170 -0.73 11.03 -19.10
N GLN A 171 -0.39 10.55 -20.30
CA GLN A 171 -0.86 9.26 -20.79
C GLN A 171 0.18 8.20 -20.43
N ILE A 172 -0.14 7.39 -19.44
CA ILE A 172 0.74 6.30 -19.00
C ILE A 172 0.51 5.10 -19.93
N SER A 173 1.58 4.66 -20.60
CA SER A 173 1.55 3.51 -21.52
C SER A 173 1.95 2.21 -20.84
N GLY A 174 2.71 2.28 -19.74
CA GLY A 174 3.19 1.10 -19.03
C GLY A 174 3.58 1.39 -17.60
N VAL A 175 3.49 0.36 -16.77
CA VAL A 175 3.97 0.33 -15.38
C VAL A 175 4.85 -0.90 -15.21
N MET A 176 6.00 -0.73 -14.58
CA MET A 176 6.91 -1.82 -14.27
C MET A 176 7.55 -1.57 -12.91
N GLY A 177 7.70 -2.60 -12.09
CA GLY A 177 8.35 -2.46 -10.80
C GLY A 177 8.67 -3.77 -10.11
N ILE A 178 9.64 -3.70 -9.20
CA ILE A 178 9.89 -4.71 -8.17
C ILE A 178 8.90 -4.41 -7.05
N LEU A 179 7.88 -5.24 -6.91
CA LEU A 179 6.74 -4.95 -6.03
C LEU A 179 6.70 -5.80 -4.75
N ASN A 180 7.67 -6.72 -4.61
CA ASN A 180 7.78 -7.57 -3.43
C ASN A 180 9.22 -7.60 -2.90
N GLY A 181 9.42 -7.22 -1.65
CA GLY A 181 10.74 -7.13 -1.00
C GLY A 181 11.36 -8.50 -0.76
N THR A 182 10.58 -9.48 -0.28
CA THR A 182 11.04 -10.83 0.03
C THR A 182 11.67 -11.51 -1.18
N THR A 183 10.98 -11.51 -2.31
CA THR A 183 11.49 -12.12 -3.55
C THR A 183 12.69 -11.35 -4.10
N ASN A 184 12.71 -10.03 -3.96
CA ASN A 184 13.87 -9.25 -4.38
C ASN A 184 15.09 -9.53 -3.51
N TYR A 185 14.92 -9.66 -2.20
CA TYR A 185 15.96 -10.10 -1.27
C TYR A 185 16.52 -11.47 -1.69
N MET A 186 15.65 -12.47 -1.86
CA MET A 186 16.05 -13.81 -2.27
C MET A 186 16.83 -13.81 -3.57
N LEU A 187 16.27 -13.23 -4.65
CA LEU A 187 16.92 -13.19 -5.96
C LEU A 187 18.24 -12.41 -5.95
N SER A 188 18.35 -11.38 -5.11
CA SER A 188 19.60 -10.62 -4.95
C SER A 188 20.71 -11.48 -4.37
N HIS A 189 20.44 -12.23 -3.29
CA HIS A 189 21.43 -13.12 -2.68
C HIS A 189 21.71 -14.37 -3.52
N MET A 190 20.70 -14.91 -4.22
CA MET A 190 20.95 -15.98 -5.21
C MET A 190 21.90 -15.50 -6.32
N THR A 191 21.80 -14.22 -6.72
CA THR A 191 22.66 -13.64 -7.77
C THR A 191 24.06 -13.30 -7.24
N GLN A 192 24.17 -12.66 -6.07
CA GLN A 192 25.41 -12.11 -5.54
C GLN A 192 26.24 -13.14 -4.81
N ASP A 193 25.60 -13.99 -4.00
CA ASP A 193 26.22 -14.92 -3.08
C ASP A 193 26.15 -16.38 -3.57
N GLY A 194 25.43 -16.62 -4.67
CA GLY A 194 25.26 -17.97 -5.24
C GLY A 194 24.37 -18.88 -4.38
N TRP A 195 23.49 -18.32 -3.57
CA TRP A 195 22.60 -19.12 -2.72
C TRP A 195 21.62 -19.94 -3.53
N THR A 196 21.28 -21.11 -2.98
CA THR A 196 20.13 -21.87 -3.51
C THR A 196 18.82 -21.20 -3.10
N TYR A 197 17.74 -21.50 -3.79
CA TYR A 197 16.40 -21.02 -3.46
C TYR A 197 16.02 -21.33 -2.00
N ASP A 198 16.20 -22.59 -1.58
CA ASP A 198 15.85 -23.05 -0.23
C ASP A 198 16.65 -22.30 0.84
N HIS A 199 17.94 -22.08 0.60
CA HIS A 199 18.80 -21.32 1.52
C HIS A 199 18.34 -19.86 1.60
N ALA A 200 18.08 -19.21 0.47
CA ALA A 200 17.61 -17.83 0.42
C ALA A 200 16.28 -17.66 1.15
N LEU A 201 15.35 -18.62 0.99
CA LEU A 201 14.06 -18.62 1.69
C LEU A 201 14.25 -18.81 3.20
N SER A 202 15.06 -19.77 3.63
CA SER A 202 15.32 -20.00 5.06
C SER A 202 15.88 -18.76 5.75
N VAL A 203 16.84 -18.07 5.13
CA VAL A 203 17.42 -16.84 5.69
C VAL A 203 16.41 -15.69 5.67
N ALA A 204 15.58 -15.59 4.63
CA ALA A 204 14.52 -14.59 4.59
C ALA A 204 13.50 -14.79 5.73
N GLN A 205 13.17 -16.04 6.07
CA GLN A 205 12.29 -16.39 7.19
C GLN A 205 12.94 -16.07 8.55
N GLU A 206 14.20 -16.43 8.73
CA GLU A 206 14.98 -16.12 9.96
C GLU A 206 15.06 -14.61 10.23
N LYS A 207 15.19 -13.80 9.17
CA LYS A 207 15.22 -12.34 9.26
C LYS A 207 13.82 -11.70 9.37
N GLY A 208 12.76 -12.49 9.25
CA GLY A 208 11.38 -11.99 9.31
C GLY A 208 10.91 -11.28 8.02
N TYR A 209 11.62 -11.44 6.90
CA TYR A 209 11.17 -10.95 5.59
C TYR A 209 10.12 -11.86 4.95
N ALA A 210 10.14 -13.16 5.26
CA ALA A 210 9.14 -14.13 4.85
C ALA A 210 8.45 -14.73 6.08
N GLU A 211 7.14 -14.97 5.97
CA GLU A 211 6.36 -15.72 6.95
C GLU A 211 6.61 -17.24 6.80
N ALA A 212 6.08 -18.04 7.74
CA ALA A 212 6.18 -19.51 7.68
C ALA A 212 5.52 -20.08 6.41
N ASP A 213 4.42 -19.47 5.94
CA ASP A 213 3.85 -19.71 4.62
C ASP A 213 4.21 -18.56 3.68
N PRO A 214 5.24 -18.70 2.85
CA PRO A 214 5.73 -17.68 1.97
C PRO A 214 4.99 -17.61 0.62
N THR A 215 3.96 -18.42 0.41
CA THR A 215 3.29 -18.62 -0.89
C THR A 215 2.85 -17.31 -1.54
N ASN A 216 2.35 -16.35 -0.76
CA ASN A 216 1.94 -15.05 -1.28
C ASN A 216 3.10 -14.25 -1.89
N ASP A 217 4.29 -14.35 -1.29
CA ASP A 217 5.49 -13.66 -1.76
C ASP A 217 6.14 -14.42 -2.91
N VAL A 218 6.59 -15.65 -2.67
CA VAL A 218 7.37 -16.42 -3.64
C VAL A 218 6.55 -16.85 -4.86
N GLY A 219 5.23 -17.06 -4.68
CA GLY A 219 4.28 -17.33 -5.76
C GLY A 219 3.93 -16.09 -6.59
N GLY A 220 4.34 -14.88 -6.18
CA GLY A 220 4.11 -13.64 -6.90
C GLY A 220 2.73 -12.99 -6.68
N PHE A 221 1.89 -13.53 -5.80
CA PHE A 221 0.52 -13.04 -5.60
C PHE A 221 0.47 -11.65 -4.92
N ASP A 222 1.39 -11.36 -3.99
CA ASP A 222 1.53 -10.04 -3.40
C ASP A 222 1.85 -8.99 -4.48
N ALA A 223 2.82 -9.28 -5.35
CA ALA A 223 3.17 -8.41 -6.47
C ALA A 223 2.00 -8.25 -7.47
N ALA A 224 1.22 -9.33 -7.70
CA ALA A 224 0.07 -9.31 -8.58
C ALA A 224 -1.04 -8.36 -8.08
N ARG A 225 -1.35 -8.37 -6.79
CA ARG A 225 -2.30 -7.42 -6.20
C ARG A 225 -1.85 -5.97 -6.37
N LYS A 226 -0.57 -5.71 -6.12
CA LYS A 226 0.02 -4.38 -6.25
C LYS A 226 0.03 -3.87 -7.69
N ILE A 227 0.42 -4.70 -8.67
CA ILE A 227 0.39 -4.29 -10.09
C ILE A 227 -1.04 -4.12 -10.60
N THR A 228 -2.01 -4.87 -10.08
CA THR A 228 -3.42 -4.69 -10.38
C THR A 228 -3.88 -3.28 -9.98
N LEU A 229 -3.60 -2.87 -8.74
CA LEU A 229 -3.96 -1.53 -8.24
C LEU A 229 -3.26 -0.42 -9.03
N LEU A 230 -1.96 -0.57 -9.31
CA LEU A 230 -1.21 0.42 -10.08
C LEU A 230 -1.72 0.52 -11.52
N SER A 231 -2.08 -0.59 -12.15
CA SER A 231 -2.63 -0.63 -13.51
C SER A 231 -3.98 0.08 -13.59
N ARG A 232 -4.86 -0.18 -12.63
CA ARG A 232 -6.16 0.50 -12.54
C ARG A 232 -5.99 2.01 -12.43
N LEU A 233 -5.06 2.42 -11.58
CA LEU A 233 -4.75 3.82 -11.34
C LEU A 233 -4.15 4.49 -12.58
N ALA A 234 -3.17 3.84 -13.21
CA ALA A 234 -2.45 4.39 -14.35
C ALA A 234 -3.31 4.54 -15.61
N TYR A 235 -4.28 3.65 -15.81
CA TYR A 235 -5.08 3.61 -17.03
C TYR A 235 -6.52 4.08 -16.85
N ASP A 236 -6.92 4.40 -15.62
CA ASP A 236 -8.30 4.74 -15.23
C ASP A 236 -9.30 3.69 -15.78
N THR A 237 -8.97 2.41 -15.60
CA THR A 237 -9.71 1.29 -16.18
C THR A 237 -9.74 0.13 -15.21
N ARG A 238 -10.87 -0.57 -15.15
CA ARG A 238 -10.99 -1.78 -14.33
C ARG A 238 -10.02 -2.86 -14.81
N VAL A 239 -9.25 -3.42 -13.87
CA VAL A 239 -8.38 -4.57 -14.07
C VAL A 239 -8.82 -5.65 -13.08
N ASP A 240 -9.23 -6.80 -13.61
CA ASP A 240 -9.64 -7.94 -12.79
C ASP A 240 -8.40 -8.70 -12.33
N PHE A 241 -8.21 -8.78 -11.02
CA PHE A 241 -7.09 -9.51 -10.41
C PHE A 241 -7.03 -10.98 -10.85
N HIS A 242 -8.18 -11.62 -11.05
CA HIS A 242 -8.23 -13.04 -11.45
C HIS A 242 -7.77 -13.29 -12.90
N GLN A 243 -7.61 -12.24 -13.70
CA GLN A 243 -7.10 -12.31 -15.07
C GLN A 243 -5.61 -11.94 -15.16
N VAL A 244 -4.96 -11.60 -14.05
CA VAL A 244 -3.54 -11.29 -14.01
C VAL A 244 -2.74 -12.58 -14.16
N SER A 245 -1.82 -12.63 -15.13
CA SER A 245 -0.88 -13.75 -15.27
C SER A 245 0.16 -13.70 -14.15
N VAL A 246 0.29 -14.78 -13.38
CA VAL A 246 1.21 -14.82 -12.24
C VAL A 246 2.13 -16.02 -12.36
N LYS A 247 3.45 -15.75 -12.35
CA LYS A 247 4.51 -16.74 -12.23
C LYS A 247 5.47 -16.29 -11.12
N GLY A 248 5.59 -17.10 -10.08
CA GLY A 248 6.49 -16.87 -8.96
C GLY A 248 7.94 -17.20 -9.25
N ILE A 249 8.73 -17.24 -8.17
CA ILE A 249 10.16 -17.58 -8.21
C ILE A 249 10.44 -19.00 -7.71
N ASP A 250 9.42 -19.76 -7.34
CA ASP A 250 9.49 -21.10 -6.78
C ASP A 250 10.11 -22.14 -7.75
N THR A 251 10.10 -21.85 -9.05
CA THR A 251 10.72 -22.67 -10.10
C THR A 251 12.07 -22.14 -10.57
N VAL A 252 12.60 -21.07 -9.96
CA VAL A 252 13.89 -20.48 -10.34
C VAL A 252 15.04 -21.25 -9.71
N ASP A 253 15.93 -21.75 -10.53
CA ASP A 253 17.14 -22.44 -10.09
C ASP A 253 18.36 -21.50 -10.03
N ALA A 254 19.30 -21.78 -9.13
CA ALA A 254 20.55 -21.03 -9.03
C ALA A 254 21.39 -21.10 -10.30
N SER A 255 21.29 -22.21 -11.05
CA SER A 255 21.98 -22.37 -12.34
C SER A 255 21.42 -21.41 -13.42
N ASP A 256 20.11 -21.17 -13.46
CA ASP A 256 19.49 -20.21 -14.37
C ASP A 256 19.99 -18.78 -14.11
N ILE A 257 20.10 -18.43 -12.81
CA ILE A 257 20.64 -17.13 -12.39
C ILE A 257 22.11 -16.99 -12.77
N ALA A 258 22.91 -18.05 -12.57
CA ALA A 258 24.34 -18.03 -12.91
C ALA A 258 24.55 -17.89 -14.44
N ILE A 259 23.76 -18.56 -15.25
CA ILE A 259 23.79 -18.42 -16.72
C ILE A 259 23.40 -17.00 -17.14
N ALA A 260 22.32 -16.47 -16.56
CA ALA A 260 21.89 -15.10 -16.82
C ALA A 260 22.97 -14.07 -16.48
N ALA A 261 23.63 -14.21 -15.32
CA ALA A 261 24.70 -13.33 -14.88
C ALA A 261 25.91 -13.36 -15.84
N GLN A 262 26.30 -14.54 -16.33
CA GLN A 262 27.38 -14.68 -17.34
C GLN A 262 27.01 -13.99 -18.67
N ALA A 263 25.72 -13.98 -19.02
CA ALA A 263 25.23 -13.28 -20.21
C ALA A 263 25.00 -11.77 -20.03
N GLY A 264 25.32 -11.20 -18.84
CA GLY A 264 25.16 -9.78 -18.56
C GLY A 264 23.73 -9.37 -18.14
N TYR A 265 22.97 -10.30 -17.57
CA TYR A 265 21.62 -10.07 -17.11
C TYR A 265 21.48 -10.34 -15.60
N THR A 266 20.55 -9.63 -14.98
CA THR A 266 20.10 -9.86 -13.60
C THR A 266 18.65 -10.30 -13.59
N MET A 267 18.32 -11.34 -12.84
CA MET A 267 16.94 -11.81 -12.70
C MET A 267 16.22 -11.03 -11.61
N LYS A 268 15.02 -10.54 -11.90
CA LYS A 268 14.11 -9.87 -10.95
C LYS A 268 12.69 -10.38 -11.13
N LEU A 269 11.92 -10.45 -10.05
CA LEU A 269 10.47 -10.65 -10.13
C LEU A 269 9.81 -9.30 -10.38
N LEU A 270 9.19 -9.12 -11.55
CA LEU A 270 8.57 -7.87 -11.93
C LEU A 270 7.06 -7.98 -12.05
N GLY A 271 6.37 -7.03 -11.41
CA GLY A 271 5.03 -6.68 -11.83
C GLY A 271 5.10 -5.76 -13.05
N LYS A 272 4.41 -6.15 -14.11
CA LYS A 272 4.38 -5.42 -15.38
C LYS A 272 2.97 -5.20 -15.86
N SER A 273 2.73 -4.05 -16.45
CA SER A 273 1.46 -3.72 -17.07
C SER A 273 1.71 -2.82 -18.29
N THR A 274 1.03 -3.10 -19.39
CA THR A 274 1.15 -2.34 -20.64
C THR A 274 -0.21 -2.12 -21.24
N LYS A 275 -0.52 -0.87 -21.59
CA LYS A 275 -1.72 -0.51 -22.34
C LYS A 275 -1.42 -0.51 -23.84
N THR A 276 -2.17 -1.30 -24.59
CA THR A 276 -2.05 -1.44 -26.04
C THR A 276 -3.38 -1.13 -26.72
N ALA A 277 -3.39 -1.06 -28.05
CA ALA A 277 -4.64 -0.91 -28.82
C ALA A 277 -5.59 -2.13 -28.64
N ALA A 278 -5.05 -3.31 -28.31
CA ALA A 278 -5.81 -4.54 -28.08
C ALA A 278 -6.34 -4.69 -26.65
N GLY A 279 -5.89 -3.84 -25.70
CA GLY A 279 -6.28 -3.89 -24.30
C GLY A 279 -5.10 -3.72 -23.36
N ILE A 280 -5.31 -4.09 -22.10
CA ILE A 280 -4.30 -4.02 -21.05
C ILE A 280 -3.74 -5.42 -20.79
N GLN A 281 -2.43 -5.54 -20.84
CA GLN A 281 -1.71 -6.76 -20.42
C GLN A 281 -1.14 -6.51 -19.03
N VAL A 282 -1.42 -7.42 -18.09
CA VAL A 282 -0.93 -7.33 -16.71
C VAL A 282 -0.39 -8.68 -16.29
N GLY A 283 0.78 -8.69 -15.65
CA GLY A 283 1.37 -9.93 -15.15
C GLY A 283 2.51 -9.72 -14.17
N VAL A 284 2.85 -10.80 -13.50
CA VAL A 284 4.01 -10.93 -12.62
C VAL A 284 4.81 -12.15 -13.07
N GLU A 285 6.09 -11.96 -13.30
CA GLU A 285 6.98 -13.04 -13.73
C GLU A 285 8.45 -12.73 -13.42
N PRO A 286 9.29 -13.75 -13.28
CA PRO A 286 10.75 -13.56 -13.32
C PRO A 286 11.19 -13.03 -14.70
N VAL A 287 11.98 -11.98 -14.69
CA VAL A 287 12.45 -11.28 -15.90
C VAL A 287 13.97 -11.12 -15.86
N LEU A 288 14.62 -11.39 -16.96
CA LEU A 288 16.04 -11.09 -17.15
C LEU A 288 16.20 -9.64 -17.60
N LEU A 289 16.80 -8.81 -16.77
CA LEU A 289 17.10 -7.41 -17.07
C LEU A 289 18.56 -7.26 -17.46
N PRO A 290 18.88 -6.55 -18.54
CA PRO A 290 20.27 -6.17 -18.82
C PRO A 290 20.85 -5.44 -17.59
N ASN A 291 22.12 -5.67 -17.26
CA ASN A 291 22.76 -5.06 -16.09
C ASN A 291 22.75 -3.52 -16.11
N ALA A 292 22.60 -2.92 -17.28
CA ALA A 292 22.44 -1.46 -17.43
C ALA A 292 21.01 -0.96 -17.14
N HIS A 293 20.04 -1.84 -16.94
CA HIS A 293 18.65 -1.44 -16.64
C HIS A 293 18.54 -0.89 -15.22
N PRO A 294 17.83 0.24 -14.97
CA PRO A 294 17.74 0.84 -13.63
C PRO A 294 17.29 -0.11 -12.52
N LEU A 295 16.39 -1.04 -12.82
CA LEU A 295 15.88 -2.01 -11.83
C LEU A 295 16.84 -3.16 -11.56
N SER A 296 17.86 -3.43 -12.39
CA SER A 296 18.79 -4.54 -12.19
C SER A 296 19.65 -4.35 -10.93
N GLY A 297 20.03 -3.12 -10.63
CA GLY A 297 20.86 -2.76 -9.48
C GLY A 297 20.09 -2.61 -8.15
N VAL A 298 18.76 -2.74 -8.16
CA VAL A 298 17.98 -2.68 -6.91
C VAL A 298 18.16 -3.99 -6.15
N SER A 299 18.89 -3.94 -5.03
CA SER A 299 19.15 -5.08 -4.15
C SER A 299 18.43 -4.91 -2.82
N GLU A 300 18.24 -6.03 -2.14
CA GLU A 300 17.61 -6.16 -0.83
C GLU A 300 16.10 -5.85 -0.81
N ALA A 301 15.54 -5.74 0.41
CA ALA A 301 14.11 -5.53 0.64
C ALA A 301 13.76 -4.05 0.82
#